data_cbdf8204a07d034ac4e8c6ee252c87a3
#
_entry.id   cbdf8204a07d034ac4e8c6ee252c87a3
#
_cell.length_a   1.000
_cell.length_b   1.000
_cell.length_c   1.000
_cell.angle_alpha   90.00
_cell.angle_beta   90.00
_cell.angle_gamma   90.00
#
_symmetry.space_group_name_H-M   'P 1'
#
loop_
_entity.id
_entity.type
_entity.pdbx_description
1 polymer ?
#
loop_
_entity_poly.entity_id
_entity_poly.type
_entity_poly.pdbx_seq_one_letter_code
_entity_poly.pdbx_strand_id
1 'polypeptide(L)'
;SGAKYIVKHKIKGQISLLNQYKKTREIPNFKAINHTLHALLKRVDRTKKVETLRGIEGLVSRTYFSVFSFLLSEPWQFSGRNRYPSTDPVNAILSYGYSFLEREVRASLLAVGLDVRIGVLHSTNNRKDSFVYDVMDIFRQDIIDRFVLKLLNRYMLSLEDFDISEQGCFLSKSANKKWIKLYEEYMDTEITRLDNATPRKWIQREVQ
;
A
#
# COMPACT_ATOMS: atom_id res chain seq x y z
N SER A 1 -5.07 -20.08 -7.43
CA SER A 1 -6.13 -19.12 -7.77
C SER A 1 -5.60 -17.71 -7.63
N GLY A 2 -6.13 -16.75 -8.41
CA GLY A 2 -5.74 -15.33 -8.37
C GLY A 2 -5.84 -14.71 -6.99
N ALA A 3 -6.89 -15.03 -6.21
CA ALA A 3 -7.04 -14.55 -4.84
C ALA A 3 -5.85 -14.92 -3.93
N LYS A 4 -5.34 -16.16 -4.03
CA LYS A 4 -4.13 -16.56 -3.27
C LYS A 4 -2.89 -15.79 -3.71
N TYR A 5 -2.74 -15.59 -5.01
CA TYR A 5 -1.63 -14.83 -5.58
C TYR A 5 -1.59 -13.41 -4.99
N ILE A 6 -2.72 -12.71 -5.01
CA ILE A 6 -2.87 -11.36 -4.49
C ILE A 6 -2.50 -11.28 -3.00
N VAL A 7 -3.12 -12.13 -2.17
CA VAL A 7 -2.86 -12.14 -0.72
C VAL A 7 -1.40 -12.47 -0.41
N LYS A 8 -0.80 -13.42 -1.13
CA LYS A 8 0.63 -13.76 -0.97
C LYS A 8 1.54 -12.59 -1.29
N HIS A 9 1.30 -11.88 -2.40
CA HIS A 9 2.12 -10.73 -2.80
C HIS A 9 2.01 -9.60 -1.79
N LYS A 10 0.80 -9.30 -1.32
CA LYS A 10 0.59 -8.33 -0.24
C LYS A 10 1.40 -8.68 1.01
N ILE A 11 1.33 -9.92 1.49
CA ILE A 11 2.08 -10.35 2.68
C ILE A 11 3.60 -10.25 2.44
N LYS A 12 4.08 -10.71 1.28
CA LYS A 12 5.50 -10.62 0.93
C LYS A 12 6.00 -9.17 0.87
N GLY A 13 5.21 -8.26 0.30
CA GLY A 13 5.52 -6.84 0.26
C GLY A 13 5.65 -6.23 1.67
N GLN A 14 4.73 -6.57 2.57
CA GLN A 14 4.77 -6.14 3.97
C GLN A 14 5.99 -6.68 4.71
N ILE A 15 6.28 -7.98 4.59
CA ILE A 15 7.47 -8.62 5.18
C ILE A 15 8.74 -7.95 4.65
N SER A 16 8.83 -7.75 3.35
CA SER A 16 9.97 -7.12 2.69
C SER A 16 10.23 -5.71 3.22
N LEU A 17 9.17 -4.91 3.33
CA LEU A 17 9.27 -3.54 3.83
C LEU A 17 9.69 -3.50 5.30
N LEU A 18 9.08 -4.29 6.16
CA LEU A 18 9.44 -4.37 7.58
C LEU A 18 10.88 -4.84 7.79
N ASN A 19 11.33 -5.85 7.05
CA ASN A 19 12.72 -6.33 7.09
C ASN A 19 13.73 -5.27 6.65
N GLN A 20 13.38 -4.45 5.67
CA GLN A 20 14.22 -3.33 5.24
C GLN A 20 14.39 -2.32 6.38
N TYR A 21 13.29 -1.88 6.98
CA TYR A 21 13.31 -0.86 8.04
C TYR A 21 13.92 -1.38 9.35
N LYS A 22 13.78 -2.68 9.66
CA LYS A 22 14.41 -3.29 10.84
C LYS A 22 15.94 -3.15 10.85
N LYS A 23 16.56 -2.92 9.70
CA LYS A 23 18.02 -2.70 9.62
C LYS A 23 18.46 -1.36 10.23
N THR A 24 17.55 -0.37 10.26
CA THR A 24 17.84 1.02 10.69
C THR A 24 16.89 1.54 11.75
N ARG A 25 15.85 0.79 12.10
CA ARG A 25 14.82 1.16 13.07
C ARG A 25 14.62 0.08 14.12
N GLU A 26 14.34 0.48 15.33
CA GLU A 26 13.86 -0.43 16.35
C GLU A 26 12.34 -0.62 16.20
N ILE A 27 11.91 -1.85 15.91
CA ILE A 27 10.51 -2.21 15.77
C ILE A 27 10.16 -3.14 16.93
N PRO A 28 9.30 -2.71 17.86
CA PRO A 28 8.90 -3.54 19.01
C PRO A 28 8.29 -4.87 18.55
N ASN A 29 8.63 -5.94 19.26
CA ASN A 29 8.11 -7.29 18.98
C ASN A 29 8.32 -7.77 17.54
N PHE A 30 9.32 -7.22 16.81
CA PHE A 30 9.56 -7.53 15.41
C PHE A 30 9.60 -9.05 15.12
N LYS A 31 10.31 -9.83 15.97
CA LYS A 31 10.43 -11.29 15.78
C LYS A 31 9.05 -11.98 15.78
N ALA A 32 8.20 -11.62 16.72
CA ALA A 32 6.84 -12.19 16.84
C ALA A 32 5.97 -11.77 15.65
N ILE A 33 6.02 -10.50 15.26
CA ILE A 33 5.28 -9.96 14.12
C ILE A 33 5.72 -10.65 12.82
N ASN A 34 7.01 -10.72 12.59
CA ASN A 34 7.58 -11.36 11.40
C ASN A 34 7.21 -12.85 11.32
N HIS A 35 7.28 -13.55 12.47
CA HIS A 35 6.84 -14.93 12.57
C HIS A 35 5.35 -15.08 12.24
N THR A 36 4.49 -14.21 12.78
CA THR A 36 3.04 -14.19 12.51
C THR A 36 2.77 -14.00 11.00
N LEU A 37 3.42 -13.03 10.36
CA LEU A 37 3.25 -12.78 8.93
C LEU A 37 3.68 -13.99 8.08
N HIS A 38 4.80 -14.64 8.42
CA HIS A 38 5.23 -15.86 7.74
C HIS A 38 4.30 -17.05 7.96
N ALA A 39 3.75 -17.21 9.17
CA ALA A 39 2.75 -18.24 9.46
C ALA A 39 1.46 -18.02 8.65
N LEU A 40 0.99 -16.77 8.56
CA LEU A 40 -0.16 -16.39 7.73
C LEU A 40 0.12 -16.64 6.24
N LEU A 41 1.32 -16.31 5.75
CA LEU A 41 1.73 -16.59 4.38
C LEU A 41 1.65 -18.10 4.04
N LYS A 42 2.14 -18.97 4.93
CA LYS A 42 2.02 -20.42 4.78
C LYS A 42 0.56 -20.89 4.84
N ARG A 43 -0.27 -20.26 5.66
CA ARG A 43 -1.70 -20.57 5.77
C ARG A 43 -2.46 -20.28 4.50
N VAL A 44 -2.07 -19.24 3.72
CA VAL A 44 -2.68 -18.93 2.41
C VAL A 44 -2.61 -20.15 1.48
N ASP A 45 -1.48 -20.87 1.45
CA ASP A 45 -1.32 -22.02 0.55
C ASP A 45 -2.34 -23.15 0.85
N ARG A 46 -2.62 -23.37 2.12
CA ARG A 46 -3.54 -24.42 2.59
C ARG A 46 -5.01 -24.02 2.53
N THR A 47 -5.30 -22.72 2.35
CA THR A 47 -6.65 -22.18 2.38
C THR A 47 -7.34 -22.40 1.02
N LYS A 48 -8.58 -22.91 1.05
CA LYS A 48 -9.39 -23.13 -0.17
C LYS A 48 -10.52 -22.11 -0.31
N LYS A 49 -11.01 -21.54 0.77
CA LYS A 49 -12.17 -20.62 0.80
C LYS A 49 -11.72 -19.17 0.70
N VAL A 50 -12.38 -18.37 -0.16
CA VAL A 50 -12.11 -16.95 -0.36
C VAL A 50 -12.37 -16.14 0.91
N GLU A 51 -13.42 -16.47 1.67
CA GLU A 51 -13.75 -15.81 2.94
C GLU A 51 -12.59 -15.93 3.95
N THR A 52 -11.96 -17.10 4.00
CA THR A 52 -10.80 -17.33 4.86
C THR A 52 -9.59 -16.52 4.38
N LEU A 53 -9.41 -16.37 3.05
CA LEU A 53 -8.35 -15.51 2.48
C LEU A 53 -8.57 -14.04 2.86
N ARG A 54 -9.80 -13.54 2.82
CA ARG A 54 -10.14 -12.19 3.29
C ARG A 54 -9.83 -12.01 4.79
N GLY A 55 -10.15 -13.00 5.61
CA GLY A 55 -9.81 -12.99 7.05
C GLY A 55 -8.31 -12.94 7.28
N ILE A 56 -7.51 -13.70 6.52
CA ILE A 56 -6.04 -13.67 6.57
C ILE A 56 -5.55 -12.28 6.14
N GLU A 57 -6.04 -11.74 5.02
CA GLU A 57 -5.67 -10.42 4.51
C GLU A 57 -5.92 -9.32 5.55
N GLY A 58 -7.11 -9.33 6.18
CA GLY A 58 -7.45 -8.35 7.23
C GLY A 58 -6.55 -8.46 8.47
N LEU A 59 -6.19 -9.70 8.89
CA LEU A 59 -5.28 -9.91 10.02
C LEU A 59 -3.86 -9.45 9.68
N VAL A 60 -3.38 -9.78 8.50
CA VAL A 60 -2.08 -9.33 7.97
C VAL A 60 -1.99 -7.81 7.95
N SER A 61 -3.02 -7.14 7.42
CA SER A 61 -3.07 -5.67 7.36
C SER A 61 -3.05 -5.04 8.76
N ARG A 62 -3.80 -5.58 9.72
CA ARG A 62 -3.78 -5.11 11.12
C ARG A 62 -2.41 -5.29 11.75
N THR A 63 -1.80 -6.46 11.60
CA THR A 63 -0.47 -6.76 12.13
C THR A 63 0.60 -5.82 11.54
N TYR A 64 0.54 -5.55 10.25
CA TYR A 64 1.46 -4.64 9.57
C TYR A 64 1.29 -3.20 10.07
N PHE A 65 0.07 -2.68 10.07
CA PHE A 65 -0.18 -1.29 10.48
C PHE A 65 -0.01 -1.05 11.98
N SER A 66 -0.05 -2.09 12.83
CA SER A 66 0.24 -1.94 14.27
C SER A 66 1.67 -1.49 14.57
N VAL A 67 2.59 -1.66 13.63
CA VAL A 67 4.00 -1.26 13.78
C VAL A 67 4.45 -0.20 12.78
N PHE A 68 3.55 0.27 11.94
CA PHE A 68 3.89 1.23 10.88
C PHE A 68 4.43 2.55 11.43
N SER A 69 3.98 3.00 12.60
CA SER A 69 4.47 4.20 13.27
C SER A 69 5.97 4.15 13.55
N PHE A 70 6.52 2.96 13.85
CA PHE A 70 7.95 2.78 14.11
C PHE A 70 8.83 2.88 12.85
N LEU A 71 8.22 2.92 11.67
CA LEU A 71 8.91 3.15 10.40
C LEU A 71 9.07 4.64 10.07
N LEU A 72 8.38 5.51 10.81
CA LEU A 72 8.34 6.95 10.61
C LEU A 72 9.39 7.64 11.46
N SER A 73 9.94 8.76 10.95
CA SER A 73 10.74 9.70 11.73
C SER A 73 9.83 10.71 12.41
N GLU A 74 10.29 11.33 13.52
CA GLU A 74 9.64 12.54 14.04
C GLU A 74 9.56 13.62 12.94
N PRO A 75 8.51 14.45 12.89
CA PRO A 75 7.43 14.56 13.88
C PRO A 75 6.16 13.76 13.52
N TRP A 76 6.24 12.81 12.58
CA TRP A 76 5.07 12.11 12.06
C TRP A 76 4.43 11.20 13.09
N GLN A 77 3.14 11.43 13.37
CA GLN A 77 2.34 10.61 14.27
C GLN A 77 1.40 9.71 13.46
N PHE A 78 1.26 8.46 13.89
CA PHE A 78 0.38 7.48 13.29
C PHE A 78 -0.11 6.49 14.35
N SER A 79 -1.40 6.52 14.65
CA SER A 79 -2.03 5.66 15.66
C SER A 79 -2.70 4.41 15.06
N GLY A 80 -2.67 4.28 13.74
CA GLY A 80 -3.29 3.17 13.01
C GLY A 80 -3.90 3.62 11.70
N ARG A 81 -4.23 2.66 10.84
CA ARG A 81 -4.80 2.96 9.53
C ARG A 81 -6.27 3.33 9.62
N ASN A 82 -6.60 4.57 9.29
CA ASN A 82 -7.95 5.01 9.00
C ASN A 82 -8.06 5.45 7.52
N ARG A 83 -9.27 5.45 6.96
CA ARG A 83 -9.44 5.67 5.52
C ARG A 83 -10.17 6.97 5.19
N TYR A 84 -11.29 7.24 5.83
CA TYR A 84 -12.10 8.41 5.51
C TYR A 84 -13.02 8.81 6.67
N PRO A 85 -12.98 10.09 7.08
CA PRO A 85 -11.93 11.05 6.71
C PRO A 85 -10.58 10.65 7.31
N SER A 86 -9.47 10.95 6.62
CA SER A 86 -8.14 10.79 7.21
C SER A 86 -7.98 11.79 8.36
N THR A 87 -7.50 11.33 9.52
CA THR A 87 -7.41 12.17 10.73
C THR A 87 -6.00 12.73 10.98
N ASP A 88 -5.02 12.23 10.24
CA ASP A 88 -3.61 12.62 10.38
C ASP A 88 -2.91 12.67 9.01
N PRO A 89 -1.78 13.38 8.91
CA PRO A 89 -1.01 13.51 7.66
C PRO A 89 -0.58 12.19 7.04
N VAL A 90 -0.21 11.19 7.84
CA VAL A 90 0.26 9.90 7.34
C VAL A 90 -0.89 9.14 6.66
N ASN A 91 -2.06 9.09 7.31
CA ASN A 91 -3.25 8.49 6.72
C ASN A 91 -3.73 9.25 5.48
N ALA A 92 -3.65 10.59 5.49
CA ALA A 92 -3.99 11.43 4.34
C ALA A 92 -3.14 11.09 3.13
N ILE A 93 -1.81 11.06 3.29
CA ILE A 93 -0.89 10.81 2.17
C ILE A 93 -0.92 9.36 1.69
N LEU A 94 -1.13 8.39 2.58
CA LEU A 94 -1.36 6.99 2.19
C LEU A 94 -2.63 6.84 1.35
N SER A 95 -3.74 7.45 1.79
CA SER A 95 -5.02 7.41 1.07
C SER A 95 -4.90 8.09 -0.29
N TYR A 96 -4.21 9.23 -0.33
CA TYR A 96 -3.95 9.96 -1.56
C TYR A 96 -3.11 9.15 -2.54
N GLY A 97 -2.01 8.57 -2.07
CA GLY A 97 -1.16 7.68 -2.88
C GLY A 97 -1.91 6.47 -3.42
N TYR A 98 -2.77 5.86 -2.61
CA TYR A 98 -3.59 4.73 -3.06
C TYR A 98 -4.60 5.14 -4.14
N SER A 99 -5.12 6.37 -4.12
CA SER A 99 -6.02 6.85 -5.18
C SER A 99 -5.30 7.03 -6.52
N PHE A 100 -4.01 7.38 -6.50
CA PHE A 100 -3.18 7.44 -7.69
C PHE A 100 -2.82 6.04 -8.21
N LEU A 101 -2.46 5.12 -7.30
CA LEU A 101 -2.21 3.72 -7.66
C LEU A 101 -3.46 3.07 -8.29
N GLU A 102 -4.66 3.39 -7.77
CA GLU A 102 -5.92 2.91 -8.35
C GLU A 102 -6.03 3.31 -9.82
N ARG A 103 -5.71 4.54 -10.18
CA ARG A 103 -5.75 5.03 -11.56
C ARG A 103 -4.76 4.31 -12.46
N GLU A 104 -3.53 4.09 -12.00
CA GLU A 104 -2.50 3.37 -12.74
C GLU A 104 -2.90 1.91 -13.00
N VAL A 105 -3.36 1.21 -11.96
CA VAL A 105 -3.82 -0.18 -12.07
C VAL A 105 -5.03 -0.30 -12.97
N ARG A 106 -6.03 0.60 -12.81
CA ARG A 106 -7.22 0.64 -13.65
C ARG A 106 -6.88 0.83 -15.12
N ALA A 107 -6.03 1.82 -15.42
CA ALA A 107 -5.59 2.08 -16.80
C ALA A 107 -4.88 0.86 -17.40
N SER A 108 -4.00 0.21 -16.64
CA SER A 108 -3.27 -0.98 -17.09
C SER A 108 -4.18 -2.18 -17.34
N LEU A 109 -5.17 -2.44 -16.47
CA LEU A 109 -6.16 -3.52 -16.65
C LEU A 109 -7.05 -3.28 -17.88
N LEU A 110 -7.53 -2.05 -18.07
CA LEU A 110 -8.34 -1.69 -19.22
C LEU A 110 -7.54 -1.78 -20.52
N ALA A 111 -6.26 -1.43 -20.52
CA ALA A 111 -5.38 -1.50 -21.69
C ALA A 111 -5.19 -2.94 -22.22
N VAL A 112 -5.29 -3.95 -21.33
CA VAL A 112 -5.23 -5.37 -21.71
C VAL A 112 -6.62 -6.01 -21.87
N GLY A 113 -7.69 -5.23 -21.81
CA GLY A 113 -9.07 -5.67 -22.05
C GLY A 113 -9.71 -6.46 -20.91
N LEU A 114 -9.19 -6.34 -19.67
CA LEU A 114 -9.76 -7.04 -18.53
C LEU A 114 -10.98 -6.30 -17.95
N ASP A 115 -11.98 -7.07 -17.51
CA ASP A 115 -13.15 -6.50 -16.81
C ASP A 115 -12.77 -6.15 -15.37
N VAL A 116 -12.73 -4.87 -15.09
CA VAL A 116 -12.32 -4.32 -13.78
C VAL A 116 -13.34 -4.54 -12.66
N ARG A 117 -14.58 -4.92 -12.99
CA ARG A 117 -15.70 -5.03 -12.05
C ARG A 117 -15.71 -6.34 -11.27
N ILE A 118 -15.18 -7.41 -11.84
CA ILE A 118 -15.28 -8.77 -11.29
C ILE A 118 -14.04 -9.11 -10.47
N GLY A 119 -14.08 -8.83 -9.16
CA GLY A 119 -13.01 -9.17 -8.23
C GLY A 119 -12.89 -10.67 -7.96
N VAL A 120 -11.69 -11.13 -7.64
CA VAL A 120 -11.38 -12.53 -7.28
C VAL A 120 -11.26 -12.72 -5.78
N LEU A 121 -11.00 -11.66 -5.03
CA LEU A 121 -10.90 -11.65 -3.56
C LEU A 121 -12.06 -10.86 -2.94
N HIS A 122 -12.33 -9.64 -3.42
CA HIS A 122 -13.41 -8.80 -2.93
C HIS A 122 -14.72 -9.06 -3.73
N SER A 123 -15.86 -8.98 -3.04
CA SER A 123 -17.16 -9.22 -3.68
C SER A 123 -17.60 -8.05 -4.54
N THR A 124 -18.37 -8.35 -5.60
CA THR A 124 -18.89 -7.38 -6.57
C THR A 124 -20.09 -6.55 -6.05
N ASN A 125 -20.55 -6.78 -4.82
CA ASN A 125 -21.82 -6.24 -4.30
C ASN A 125 -21.89 -4.71 -4.10
N ASN A 126 -20.82 -3.95 -4.37
CA ASN A 126 -20.76 -2.52 -4.04
C ASN A 126 -20.53 -1.57 -5.23
N ARG A 127 -20.94 -1.89 -6.44
CA ARG A 127 -20.78 -1.00 -7.62
C ARG A 127 -19.36 -0.46 -7.84
N LYS A 128 -18.34 -1.04 -7.17
CA LYS A 128 -16.94 -0.66 -7.31
C LYS A 128 -16.23 -1.67 -8.19
N ASP A 129 -15.22 -1.21 -8.88
CA ASP A 129 -14.35 -2.04 -9.71
C ASP A 129 -13.46 -2.93 -8.82
N SER A 130 -14.09 -4.00 -8.28
CA SER A 130 -13.50 -4.85 -7.24
C SER A 130 -12.16 -5.46 -7.67
N PHE A 131 -12.00 -5.73 -8.97
CA PHE A 131 -10.76 -6.30 -9.49
C PHE A 131 -9.60 -5.30 -9.44
N VAL A 132 -9.85 -4.01 -9.63
CA VAL A 132 -8.81 -2.98 -9.45
C VAL A 132 -8.27 -3.01 -8.03
N TYR A 133 -9.14 -3.08 -7.02
CA TYR A 133 -8.72 -3.12 -5.61
C TYR A 133 -7.98 -4.40 -5.26
N ASP A 134 -8.41 -5.54 -5.84
CA ASP A 134 -7.72 -6.81 -5.70
C ASP A 134 -6.28 -6.72 -6.23
N VAL A 135 -6.12 -6.23 -7.44
CA VAL A 135 -4.81 -6.11 -8.10
C VAL A 135 -3.93 -5.06 -7.42
N MET A 136 -4.50 -3.95 -6.95
CA MET A 136 -3.77 -2.94 -6.17
C MET A 136 -3.03 -3.53 -4.96
N ASP A 137 -3.60 -4.55 -4.31
CA ASP A 137 -3.00 -5.16 -3.13
C ASP A 137 -1.63 -5.80 -3.40
N ILE A 138 -1.32 -6.12 -4.67
CA ILE A 138 0.00 -6.58 -5.08
C ILE A 138 1.05 -5.46 -4.94
N PHE A 139 0.65 -4.21 -5.18
CA PHE A 139 1.55 -3.07 -5.38
C PHE A 139 1.64 -2.11 -4.19
N ARG A 140 0.66 -2.11 -3.28
CA ARG A 140 0.53 -1.10 -2.21
C ARG A 140 1.82 -0.88 -1.44
N GLN A 141 2.42 -1.96 -0.92
CA GLN A 141 3.60 -1.86 -0.07
C GLN A 141 4.84 -1.47 -0.87
N ASP A 142 4.99 -2.10 -2.03
CA ASP A 142 6.19 -1.92 -2.85
C ASP A 142 6.24 -0.61 -3.62
N ILE A 143 5.10 0.00 -3.89
CA ILE A 143 5.03 1.30 -4.56
C ILE A 143 4.68 2.39 -3.55
N ILE A 144 3.46 2.39 -2.99
CA ILE A 144 2.93 3.55 -2.26
C ILE A 144 3.49 3.64 -0.84
N ASP A 145 3.48 2.56 -0.05
CA ASP A 145 3.95 2.64 1.33
C ASP A 145 5.43 3.05 1.38
N ARG A 146 6.27 2.48 0.49
CA ARG A 146 7.68 2.87 0.36
C ARG A 146 7.86 4.30 -0.09
N PHE A 147 7.06 4.76 -1.05
CA PHE A 147 7.10 6.14 -1.52
C PHE A 147 6.72 7.11 -0.41
N VAL A 148 5.61 6.86 0.28
CA VAL A 148 5.15 7.68 1.41
C VAL A 148 6.21 7.73 2.52
N LEU A 149 6.73 6.59 2.94
CA LEU A 149 7.80 6.53 3.96
C LEU A 149 9.05 7.29 3.51
N LYS A 150 9.42 7.23 2.21
CA LYS A 150 10.52 8.02 1.66
C LYS A 150 10.23 9.53 1.77
N LEU A 151 9.04 9.97 1.38
CA LEU A 151 8.66 11.40 1.44
C LEU A 151 8.71 11.93 2.86
N LEU A 152 8.13 11.20 3.80
CA LEU A 152 8.02 11.60 5.20
C LEU A 152 9.38 11.53 5.93
N ASN A 153 10.11 10.42 5.80
CA ASN A 153 11.38 10.21 6.49
C ASN A 153 12.54 11.05 5.93
N ARG A 154 12.42 11.56 4.71
CA ARG A 154 13.39 12.49 4.10
C ARG A 154 12.95 13.94 4.17
N TYR A 155 11.88 14.22 4.93
CA TYR A 155 11.33 15.57 5.08
C TYR A 155 11.04 16.27 3.75
N MET A 156 10.65 15.48 2.74
CA MET A 156 10.21 16.01 1.44
C MET A 156 8.82 16.63 1.52
N LEU A 157 8.06 16.31 2.57
CA LEU A 157 6.85 16.97 3.02
C LEU A 157 7.03 17.37 4.49
N SER A 158 6.36 18.42 4.92
CA SER A 158 6.32 18.90 6.31
C SER A 158 4.89 18.92 6.84
N LEU A 159 4.69 19.14 8.14
CA LEU A 159 3.34 19.27 8.72
C LEU A 159 2.57 20.46 8.11
N GLU A 160 3.27 21.52 7.68
CA GLU A 160 2.70 22.70 7.04
C GLU A 160 2.12 22.41 5.64
N ASP A 161 2.50 21.27 5.04
CA ASP A 161 1.96 20.81 3.77
C ASP A 161 0.53 20.24 3.89
N PHE A 162 -0.03 20.18 5.12
CA PHE A 162 -1.33 19.59 5.38
C PHE A 162 -2.31 20.58 6.03
N ASP A 163 -3.53 20.61 5.52
CA ASP A 163 -4.67 21.32 6.10
C ASP A 163 -5.44 20.34 7.01
N ILE A 164 -5.47 20.62 8.32
CA ILE A 164 -6.15 19.78 9.31
C ILE A 164 -7.37 20.55 9.83
N SER A 165 -8.54 19.94 9.73
CA SER A 165 -9.83 20.49 10.17
C SER A 165 -10.73 19.40 10.74
N GLU A 166 -11.92 19.78 11.22
CA GLU A 166 -12.97 18.81 11.61
C GLU A 166 -13.42 17.91 10.46
N GLN A 167 -13.24 18.34 9.22
CA GLN A 167 -13.56 17.57 8.03
C GLN A 167 -12.49 16.53 7.68
N GLY A 168 -11.34 16.59 8.32
CA GLY A 168 -10.21 15.67 8.12
C GLY A 168 -8.90 16.38 7.84
N CYS A 169 -7.90 15.57 7.47
CA CYS A 169 -6.55 16.00 7.08
C CYS A 169 -6.37 15.84 5.57
N PHE A 170 -5.94 16.88 4.89
CA PHE A 170 -5.76 16.91 3.43
C PHE A 170 -4.43 17.58 3.08
N LEU A 171 -3.87 17.26 1.91
CA LEU A 171 -2.77 18.03 1.36
C LEU A 171 -3.23 19.44 0.99
N SER A 172 -2.45 20.45 1.37
CA SER A 172 -2.66 21.83 0.92
C SER A 172 -2.54 21.94 -0.62
N LYS A 173 -3.10 23.00 -1.18
CA LYS A 173 -3.08 23.21 -2.65
C LYS A 173 -1.65 23.27 -3.22
N SER A 174 -0.71 23.87 -2.50
CA SER A 174 0.71 23.95 -2.90
C SER A 174 1.40 22.59 -2.77
N ALA A 175 1.17 21.89 -1.66
CA ALA A 175 1.72 20.56 -1.41
C ALA A 175 1.21 19.51 -2.40
N ASN A 176 -0.03 19.63 -2.86
CA ASN A 176 -0.59 18.76 -3.88
C ASN A 176 0.21 18.83 -5.19
N LYS A 177 0.57 20.02 -5.68
CA LYS A 177 1.40 20.17 -6.88
C LYS A 177 2.78 19.53 -6.68
N LYS A 178 3.40 19.76 -5.53
CA LYS A 178 4.70 19.18 -5.15
C LYS A 178 4.61 17.64 -5.13
N TRP A 179 3.56 17.09 -4.51
CA TRP A 179 3.35 15.66 -4.42
C TRP A 179 3.19 15.01 -5.81
N ILE A 180 2.38 15.59 -6.69
CA ILE A 180 2.19 15.10 -8.06
C ILE A 180 3.53 15.02 -8.79
N LYS A 181 4.35 16.07 -8.72
CA LYS A 181 5.69 16.05 -9.34
C LYS A 181 6.56 14.92 -8.80
N LEU A 182 6.65 14.77 -7.47
CA LEU A 182 7.44 13.73 -6.82
C LEU A 182 6.92 12.32 -7.15
N TYR A 183 5.60 12.17 -7.28
CA TYR A 183 4.97 10.91 -7.65
C TYR A 183 5.31 10.51 -9.08
N GLU A 184 5.17 11.43 -10.05
CA GLU A 184 5.50 11.17 -11.46
C GLU A 184 6.98 10.80 -11.60
N GLU A 185 7.89 11.56 -10.98
CA GLU A 185 9.32 11.24 -10.97
C GLU A 185 9.60 9.85 -10.38
N TYR A 186 8.92 9.48 -9.30
CA TYR A 186 9.06 8.17 -8.68
C TYR A 186 8.53 7.05 -9.57
N MET A 187 7.37 7.24 -10.19
CA MET A 187 6.74 6.23 -11.04
C MET A 187 7.52 5.96 -12.32
N ASP A 188 8.38 6.89 -12.75
CA ASP A 188 9.23 6.76 -13.94
C ASP A 188 10.70 6.48 -13.61
N THR A 189 11.06 6.33 -12.32
CA THR A 189 12.41 5.96 -11.89
C THR A 189 12.58 4.45 -11.84
N GLU A 190 13.66 3.91 -12.40
CA GLU A 190 14.01 2.50 -12.29
C GLU A 190 14.37 2.13 -10.86
N ILE A 191 13.86 1.01 -10.38
CA ILE A 191 14.05 0.52 -9.02
C ILE A 191 14.64 -0.88 -9.05
N THR A 192 15.83 -1.04 -8.48
CA THR A 192 16.57 -2.31 -8.49
C THR A 192 15.75 -3.49 -7.94
N ARG A 193 14.98 -3.30 -6.86
CA ARG A 193 14.14 -4.38 -6.29
C ARG A 193 12.92 -4.74 -7.15
N LEU A 194 12.63 -3.98 -8.20
CA LEU A 194 11.61 -4.28 -9.21
C LEU A 194 12.25 -4.79 -10.52
N ASP A 195 13.39 -5.46 -10.41
CA ASP A 195 14.19 -5.96 -11.55
C ASP A 195 14.57 -4.82 -12.51
N ASN A 196 14.96 -3.69 -11.96
CA ASN A 196 15.30 -2.45 -12.69
C ASN A 196 14.14 -1.92 -13.56
N ALA A 197 12.90 -2.32 -13.28
CA ALA A 197 11.75 -1.70 -13.90
C ALA A 197 11.33 -0.42 -13.16
N THR A 198 10.67 0.49 -13.87
CA THR A 198 9.93 1.57 -13.22
C THR A 198 8.66 0.99 -12.57
N PRO A 199 8.12 1.61 -11.49
CA PRO A 199 6.86 1.17 -10.90
C PRO A 199 5.73 1.03 -11.95
N ARG A 200 5.64 1.97 -12.89
CA ARG A 200 4.64 1.96 -13.96
C ARG A 200 4.81 0.77 -14.89
N LYS A 201 6.04 0.46 -15.32
CA LYS A 201 6.34 -0.73 -16.14
C LYS A 201 6.09 -2.02 -15.36
N TRP A 202 6.39 -2.04 -14.07
CA TRP A 202 6.13 -3.21 -13.23
C TRP A 202 4.63 -3.50 -13.13
N ILE A 203 3.78 -2.48 -12.90
CA ILE A 203 2.32 -2.63 -12.92
C ILE A 203 1.86 -3.23 -14.27
N GLN A 204 2.33 -2.66 -15.39
CA GLN A 204 1.96 -3.13 -16.72
C GLN A 204 2.34 -4.60 -16.96
N ARG A 205 3.52 -5.03 -16.50
CA ARG A 205 3.98 -6.43 -16.60
C ARG A 205 3.12 -7.40 -15.79
N GLU A 206 2.75 -7.02 -14.58
CA GLU A 206 2.01 -7.89 -13.67
C GLU A 206 0.54 -8.09 -14.07
N VAL A 207 -0.03 -7.21 -14.89
CA VAL A 207 -1.41 -7.33 -15.36
C VAL A 207 -1.53 -8.03 -16.73
N GLN A 208 -0.43 -8.29 -17.43
CA GLN A 208 -0.36 -9.08 -18.66
C GLN A 208 -0.36 -10.59 -18.36
#